data_38a80ed3c8790d52875906cb86644fd0
#
_entry.id   38a80ed3c8790d52875906cb86644fd0
#
_cell.length_a   1.000
_cell.length_b   1.000
_cell.length_c   1.000
_cell.angle_alpha   90.00
_cell.angle_beta   90.00
_cell.angle_gamma   90.00
#
_symmetry.space_group_name_H-M   'P 1'
#
loop_
_entity.id
_entity.type
_entity.pdbx_description
1 polymer ?
#
loop_
_entity_poly.entity_id
_entity_poly.type
_entity_poly.pdbx_seq_one_letter_code
_entity_poly.pdbx_strand_id
1 'polypeptide(L)'
;RMALKTNFYVGGLKGNSADMENVYPDNKTYEFTTTFYELGEMFEFNFFNYGMGQSYKKLKRFTPYIAAGFGLMLWQTEGKPMFSFNIPIGVGVKYKLNKRLNLGLEFMMKKCFSDKLDGADLADPYGIKSSFAKNTDWYSTLTFTITYEFSKRCEVCHYKE
;
A
#
# COMPACT_ATOMS: atom_id res chain seq x y z
N ARG A 1 16.70 11.55 -6.05
CA ARG A 1 15.25 11.64 -6.23
C ARG A 1 14.54 10.29 -6.12
N MET A 2 15.27 9.21 -6.27
CA MET A 2 14.74 7.85 -6.20
C MET A 2 14.97 7.28 -4.80
N ALA A 3 14.01 6.47 -4.31
CA ALA A 3 14.12 5.73 -3.06
C ALA A 3 13.49 4.35 -3.20
N LEU A 4 14.03 3.39 -2.48
CA LEU A 4 13.43 2.08 -2.26
C LEU A 4 12.82 2.08 -0.87
N LYS A 5 11.61 1.54 -0.74
CA LYS A 5 10.85 1.50 0.50
C LYS A 5 10.29 0.12 0.72
N THR A 6 10.71 -0.52 1.81
CA THR A 6 10.11 -1.76 2.31
C THR A 6 8.97 -1.43 3.25
N ASN A 7 7.82 -2.02 3.04
CA ASN A 7 6.63 -1.84 3.87
C ASN A 7 6.19 -3.18 4.45
N PHE A 8 5.78 -3.14 5.70
CA PHE A 8 5.08 -4.25 6.34
C PHE A 8 3.75 -3.72 6.89
N TYR A 9 2.65 -4.30 6.44
CA TYR A 9 1.30 -3.95 6.89
C TYR A 9 0.64 -5.12 7.59
N VAL A 10 -0.13 -4.80 8.60
CA VAL A 10 -1.05 -5.73 9.27
C VAL A 10 -2.40 -5.04 9.30
N GLY A 11 -3.42 -5.72 8.84
CA GLY A 11 -4.75 -5.13 8.77
C GLY A 11 -5.85 -6.16 8.88
N GLY A 12 -7.08 -5.67 9.03
CA GLY A 12 -8.28 -6.48 9.03
C GLY A 12 -9.31 -5.89 8.07
N LEU A 13 -9.95 -6.75 7.31
CA LEU A 13 -11.10 -6.45 6.48
C LEU A 13 -12.33 -7.10 7.09
N LYS A 14 -13.42 -6.34 7.20
CA LYS A 14 -14.72 -6.85 7.62
C LYS A 14 -15.76 -6.39 6.62
N GLY A 15 -16.58 -7.30 6.17
CA GLY A 15 -17.73 -7.01 5.33
C GLY A 15 -18.97 -7.74 5.81
N ASN A 16 -20.11 -7.10 5.63
CA ASN A 16 -21.41 -7.68 5.89
C ASN A 16 -22.35 -7.27 4.75
N SER A 17 -23.02 -8.23 4.15
CA SER A 17 -23.98 -8.00 3.06
C SER A 17 -25.43 -7.86 3.54
N ALA A 18 -25.68 -7.77 4.85
CA ALA A 18 -27.04 -7.69 5.40
C ALA A 18 -27.85 -6.49 4.89
N ASP A 19 -27.17 -5.40 4.52
CA ASP A 19 -27.79 -4.17 4.01
C ASP A 19 -27.96 -4.16 2.47
N MET A 20 -27.53 -5.24 1.77
CA MET A 20 -27.59 -5.38 0.33
C MET A 20 -28.76 -6.27 -0.10
N GLU A 21 -29.82 -5.68 -0.61
CA GLU A 21 -30.98 -6.43 -1.13
C GLU A 21 -30.72 -6.88 -2.58
N ASN A 22 -31.06 -8.14 -2.89
CA ASN A 22 -31.03 -8.74 -4.25
C ASN A 22 -29.67 -8.79 -4.95
N VAL A 23 -28.56 -8.74 -4.22
CA VAL A 23 -27.22 -8.81 -4.80
C VAL A 23 -26.72 -10.25 -4.92
N TYR A 24 -27.16 -11.14 -4.02
CA TYR A 24 -26.70 -12.53 -4.00
C TYR A 24 -27.85 -13.52 -4.29
N PRO A 25 -27.55 -14.69 -4.85
CA PRO A 25 -28.53 -15.75 -5.04
C PRO A 25 -29.16 -16.14 -3.71
N ASP A 26 -30.50 -16.36 -3.72
CA ASP A 26 -31.28 -16.76 -2.56
C ASP A 26 -31.32 -15.76 -1.39
N ASN A 27 -31.03 -14.49 -1.59
CA ASN A 27 -30.98 -13.47 -0.53
C ASN A 27 -30.12 -13.87 0.69
N LYS A 28 -29.07 -14.63 0.47
CA LYS A 28 -28.15 -15.02 1.55
C LYS A 28 -27.30 -13.83 2.01
N THR A 29 -27.20 -13.69 3.32
CA THR A 29 -26.29 -12.72 3.93
C THR A 29 -24.93 -13.36 4.17
N TYR A 30 -23.87 -12.66 3.77
CA TYR A 30 -22.49 -13.10 3.97
C TYR A 30 -21.79 -12.14 4.93
N GLU A 31 -21.12 -12.69 5.92
CA GLU A 31 -20.23 -11.96 6.81
C GLU A 31 -18.82 -12.53 6.64
N PHE A 32 -17.84 -11.66 6.43
CA PHE A 32 -16.47 -12.09 6.43
C PHE A 32 -15.60 -11.21 7.33
N THR A 33 -14.64 -11.83 7.96
CA THR A 33 -13.58 -11.19 8.73
C THR A 33 -12.26 -11.79 8.28
N THR A 34 -11.46 -10.99 7.63
CA THR A 34 -10.15 -11.40 7.09
C THR A 34 -9.05 -10.59 7.76
N THR A 35 -8.08 -11.27 8.35
CA THR A 35 -6.84 -10.63 8.82
C THR A 35 -5.76 -10.86 7.78
N PHE A 36 -5.03 -9.80 7.41
CA PHE A 36 -3.98 -9.89 6.41
C PHE A 36 -2.65 -9.32 6.90
N TYR A 37 -1.59 -9.90 6.39
CA TYR A 37 -0.21 -9.46 6.52
C TYR A 37 0.34 -9.20 5.13
N GLU A 38 0.97 -8.07 4.93
CA GLU A 38 1.53 -7.69 3.64
C GLU A 38 2.96 -7.22 3.80
N LEU A 39 3.86 -7.79 3.01
CA LEU A 39 5.24 -7.33 2.83
C LEU A 39 5.39 -6.82 1.41
N GLY A 40 5.77 -5.55 1.26
CA GLY A 40 5.91 -4.91 -0.04
C GLY A 40 7.22 -4.17 -0.21
N GLU A 41 7.74 -4.22 -1.42
CA GLU A 41 8.87 -3.42 -1.89
C GLU A 41 8.37 -2.41 -2.92
N MET A 42 8.68 -1.14 -2.70
CA MET A 42 8.19 -0.04 -3.51
C MET A 42 9.33 0.86 -3.94
N PHE A 43 9.27 1.24 -5.19
CA PHE A 43 10.12 2.24 -5.78
C PHE A 43 9.40 3.59 -5.76
N GLU A 44 10.04 4.60 -5.18
CA GLU A 44 9.51 5.96 -5.09
C GLU A 44 10.30 6.92 -5.97
N PHE A 45 9.61 7.77 -6.70
CA PHE A 45 10.20 8.89 -7.42
C PHE A 45 9.72 10.22 -6.85
N ASN A 46 10.65 10.97 -6.25
CA ASN A 46 10.40 12.29 -5.66
C ASN A 46 10.57 13.39 -6.73
N PHE A 47 9.55 14.21 -6.93
CA PHE A 47 9.58 15.28 -7.95
C PHE A 47 10.55 16.41 -7.62
N PHE A 48 10.72 16.70 -6.33
CA PHE A 48 11.65 17.75 -5.89
C PHE A 48 12.86 17.16 -5.17
N ASN A 49 13.94 17.92 -5.13
CA ASN A 49 15.09 17.61 -4.30
C ASN A 49 14.72 17.78 -2.83
N TYR A 50 14.33 16.68 -2.19
CA TYR A 50 13.80 16.67 -0.86
C TYR A 50 14.88 16.68 0.20
N GLY A 51 14.78 17.61 1.15
CA GLY A 51 15.74 17.69 2.25
C GLY A 51 15.80 19.05 2.92
N MET A 52 16.66 19.14 3.92
CA MET A 52 17.11 20.37 4.56
C MET A 52 18.64 20.40 4.51
N GLY A 53 19.21 21.49 4.04
CA GLY A 53 20.65 21.63 3.90
C GLY A 53 21.06 23.03 3.50
N GLN A 54 22.29 23.18 3.04
CA GLN A 54 22.83 24.47 2.62
C GLN A 54 22.10 25.02 1.40
N SER A 55 22.01 26.34 1.34
CA SER A 55 21.20 27.09 0.36
C SER A 55 21.54 26.77 -1.10
N TYR A 56 22.82 26.48 -1.42
CA TYR A 56 23.24 26.12 -2.77
C TYR A 56 22.70 24.80 -3.30
N LYS A 57 22.27 23.88 -2.43
CA LYS A 57 21.71 22.57 -2.80
C LYS A 57 20.25 22.66 -3.27
N LYS A 58 19.60 23.81 -3.17
CA LYS A 58 18.19 24.08 -3.57
C LYS A 58 17.22 22.98 -3.09
N LEU A 59 17.41 22.50 -1.86
CA LEU A 59 16.59 21.48 -1.25
C LEU A 59 15.25 22.07 -0.82
N LYS A 60 14.17 21.32 -1.06
CA LYS A 60 12.82 21.67 -0.64
C LYS A 60 12.39 20.82 0.54
N ARG A 61 11.69 21.41 1.50
CA ARG A 61 11.10 20.70 2.63
C ARG A 61 9.89 19.86 2.26
N PHE A 62 9.30 20.13 1.11
CA PHE A 62 8.11 19.46 0.58
C PHE A 62 8.46 18.78 -0.74
N THR A 63 7.95 17.56 -0.91
CA THR A 63 8.00 16.87 -2.20
C THR A 63 6.78 15.98 -2.38
N PRO A 64 6.05 16.12 -3.49
CA PRO A 64 5.19 15.07 -3.96
C PRO A 64 6.03 13.93 -4.55
N TYR A 65 5.50 12.72 -4.53
CA TYR A 65 6.14 11.55 -5.13
C TYR A 65 5.10 10.60 -5.70
N ILE A 66 5.55 9.79 -6.62
CA ILE A 66 4.81 8.62 -7.10
C ILE A 66 5.55 7.37 -6.62
N ALA A 67 4.80 6.32 -6.36
CA ALA A 67 5.35 5.05 -5.94
C ALA A 67 4.67 3.91 -6.68
N ALA A 68 5.44 2.90 -7.03
CA ALA A 68 4.96 1.65 -7.59
C ALA A 68 5.85 0.51 -7.11
N GLY A 69 5.29 -0.69 -6.99
CA GLY A 69 6.07 -1.81 -6.50
C GLY A 69 5.38 -3.14 -6.65
N PHE A 70 5.78 -4.07 -5.82
CA PHE A 70 5.17 -5.38 -5.69
C PHE A 70 5.09 -5.76 -4.22
N GLY A 71 4.09 -6.56 -3.86
CA GLY A 71 3.89 -7.04 -2.51
C GLY A 71 3.47 -8.49 -2.47
N LEU A 72 3.77 -9.10 -1.35
CA LEU A 72 3.32 -10.44 -0.97
C LEU A 72 2.30 -10.27 0.15
N MET A 73 1.14 -10.85 -0.02
CA MET A 73 0.04 -10.79 0.93
C MET A 73 -0.31 -12.18 1.41
N LEU A 74 -0.35 -12.33 2.72
CA LEU A 74 -0.87 -13.51 3.40
C LEU A 74 -2.12 -13.08 4.15
N TRP A 75 -3.20 -13.82 3.99
CA TRP A 75 -4.42 -13.57 4.76
C TRP A 75 -5.03 -14.87 5.25
N GLN A 76 -5.83 -14.75 6.28
CA GLN A 76 -6.54 -15.86 6.88
C GLN A 76 -8.02 -15.56 6.89
N THR A 77 -8.78 -16.36 6.16
CA THR A 77 -10.24 -16.34 6.13
C THR A 77 -10.75 -17.71 6.57
N GLU A 78 -11.64 -17.76 7.53
CA GLU A 78 -12.25 -19.02 8.05
C GLU A 78 -11.23 -20.10 8.46
N GLY A 79 -10.06 -19.66 8.98
CA GLY A 79 -9.02 -20.57 9.46
C GLY A 79 -8.11 -21.15 8.37
N LYS A 80 -8.29 -20.77 7.10
CA LYS A 80 -7.43 -21.20 5.99
C LYS A 80 -6.46 -20.09 5.61
N PRO A 81 -5.14 -20.30 5.67
CA PRO A 81 -4.17 -19.33 5.19
C PRO A 81 -4.17 -19.31 3.66
N MET A 82 -4.22 -18.14 3.10
CA MET A 82 -4.13 -17.88 1.66
C MET A 82 -2.98 -16.93 1.36
N PHE A 83 -2.45 -17.00 0.14
CA PHE A 83 -1.32 -16.23 -0.32
C PHE A 83 -1.61 -15.62 -1.69
N SER A 84 -1.20 -14.38 -1.89
CA SER A 84 -1.27 -13.71 -3.18
C SER A 84 -0.17 -12.67 -3.35
N PHE A 85 0.04 -12.29 -4.61
CA PHE A 85 0.82 -11.13 -4.98
C PHE A 85 -0.10 -9.92 -5.13
N ASN A 86 0.43 -8.73 -4.87
CA ASN A 86 -0.22 -7.48 -5.21
C ASN A 86 0.74 -6.52 -5.92
N ILE A 87 0.18 -5.61 -6.69
CA ILE A 87 0.90 -4.49 -7.33
C ILE A 87 0.34 -3.21 -6.74
N PRO A 88 1.06 -2.58 -5.79
CA PRO A 88 0.74 -1.25 -5.29
C PRO A 88 1.19 -0.17 -6.28
N ILE A 89 0.31 0.81 -6.52
CA ILE A 89 0.60 2.03 -7.26
C ILE A 89 -0.03 3.19 -6.50
N GLY A 90 0.69 4.28 -6.32
CA GLY A 90 0.14 5.40 -5.59
C GLY A 90 0.93 6.69 -5.69
N VAL A 91 0.40 7.64 -4.97
CA VAL A 91 0.95 8.99 -4.88
C VAL A 91 1.03 9.41 -3.42
N GLY A 92 1.97 10.27 -3.12
CA GLY A 92 2.11 10.79 -1.78
C GLY A 92 2.81 12.13 -1.74
N VAL A 93 2.82 12.68 -0.55
CA VAL A 93 3.54 13.91 -0.25
C VAL A 93 4.38 13.71 1.01
N LYS A 94 5.56 14.28 1.01
CA LYS A 94 6.47 14.30 2.16
C LYS A 94 6.76 15.72 2.57
N TYR A 95 6.75 15.96 3.87
CA TYR A 95 7.10 17.26 4.44
C TYR A 95 8.13 17.08 5.55
N LYS A 96 9.24 17.79 5.45
CA LYS A 96 10.34 17.76 6.42
C LYS A 96 10.13 18.82 7.49
N LEU A 97 9.71 18.37 8.68
CA LEU A 97 9.54 19.25 9.85
C LEU A 97 10.89 19.76 10.36
N ASN A 98 11.81 18.85 10.59
CA ASN A 98 13.13 19.11 11.14
C ASN A 98 14.20 18.27 10.39
N LYS A 99 15.49 18.46 10.73
CA LYS A 99 16.61 17.71 10.15
C LYS A 99 16.40 16.18 10.22
N ARG A 100 15.66 15.69 11.20
CA ARG A 100 15.44 14.25 11.46
C ARG A 100 14.01 13.78 11.38
N LEU A 101 13.03 14.70 11.39
CA LEU A 101 11.60 14.36 11.45
C LEU A 101 10.93 14.71 10.14
N ASN A 102 10.24 13.72 9.56
CA ASN A 102 9.47 13.86 8.33
C ASN A 102 8.03 13.43 8.57
N LEU A 103 7.11 14.10 7.92
CA LEU A 103 5.71 13.69 7.80
C LEU A 103 5.45 13.23 6.37
N GLY A 104 4.58 12.26 6.22
CA GLY A 104 4.13 11.77 4.93
C GLY A 104 2.64 11.51 4.94
N LEU A 105 2.03 11.73 3.79
CA LEU A 105 0.67 11.29 3.47
C LEU A 105 0.74 10.56 2.14
N GLU A 106 0.22 9.35 2.10
CA GLU A 106 0.31 8.44 0.95
C GLU A 106 -1.05 7.83 0.66
N PHE A 107 -1.48 7.89 -0.58
CA PHE A 107 -2.63 7.18 -1.09
C PHE A 107 -2.17 6.13 -2.08
N MET A 108 -2.51 4.88 -1.83
CA MET A 108 -2.13 3.73 -2.63
C MET A 108 -3.36 2.99 -3.11
N MET A 109 -3.34 2.60 -4.38
CA MET A 109 -4.24 1.60 -4.95
C MET A 109 -3.45 0.31 -5.15
N LYS A 110 -4.00 -0.79 -4.67
CA LYS A 110 -3.35 -2.10 -4.69
C LYS A 110 -4.24 -3.09 -5.42
N LYS A 111 -3.65 -3.70 -6.46
CA LYS A 111 -4.30 -4.76 -7.23
C LYS A 111 -3.82 -6.10 -6.72
N CYS A 112 -4.73 -6.92 -6.15
CA CYS A 112 -4.46 -8.29 -5.74
C CYS A 112 -4.70 -9.25 -6.89
N PHE A 113 -3.82 -10.24 -7.05
CA PHE A 113 -3.99 -11.31 -8.04
C PHE A 113 -4.74 -12.52 -7.46
N SER A 114 -5.59 -12.30 -6.47
CA SER A 114 -6.48 -13.31 -5.91
C SER A 114 -7.89 -12.74 -5.81
N ASP A 115 -8.84 -13.59 -6.11
CA ASP A 115 -10.29 -13.32 -6.07
C ASP A 115 -10.93 -13.87 -4.79
N LYS A 116 -10.16 -14.08 -3.74
CA LYS A 116 -10.61 -14.73 -2.50
C LYS A 116 -10.35 -13.89 -1.26
N LEU A 117 -10.07 -12.60 -1.46
CA LEU A 117 -9.83 -11.68 -0.36
C LEU A 117 -11.09 -11.46 0.48
N ASP A 118 -12.25 -11.47 -0.19
CA ASP A 118 -13.59 -11.29 0.40
C ASP A 118 -14.23 -12.60 0.91
N GLY A 119 -13.46 -13.71 0.91
CA GLY A 119 -13.94 -15.03 1.30
C GLY A 119 -14.07 -16.00 0.13
N ALA A 120 -13.88 -17.29 0.43
CA ALA A 120 -13.91 -18.34 -0.61
C ALA A 120 -15.30 -18.50 -1.25
N ASP A 121 -16.36 -18.21 -0.50
CA ASP A 121 -17.75 -18.35 -0.95
C ASP A 121 -18.24 -17.18 -1.82
N LEU A 122 -17.56 -16.03 -1.75
CA LEU A 122 -17.86 -14.83 -2.54
C LEU A 122 -17.08 -14.77 -3.86
N ALA A 123 -16.07 -15.59 -4.03
CA ALA A 123 -15.20 -15.58 -5.21
C ALA A 123 -15.94 -15.91 -6.52
N ASP A 124 -17.02 -16.68 -6.48
CA ASP A 124 -17.83 -17.03 -7.67
C ASP A 124 -19.29 -17.32 -7.34
N PRO A 125 -20.07 -16.34 -6.84
CA PRO A 125 -21.46 -16.57 -6.42
C PRO A 125 -22.40 -16.95 -7.57
N TYR A 126 -22.00 -16.70 -8.82
CA TYR A 126 -22.78 -16.97 -10.02
C TYR A 126 -22.20 -18.05 -10.94
N GLY A 127 -21.10 -18.70 -10.57
CA GLY A 127 -20.46 -19.75 -11.37
C GLY A 127 -19.91 -19.27 -12.72
N ILE A 128 -19.62 -17.98 -12.87
CA ILE A 128 -19.13 -17.39 -14.11
C ILE A 128 -17.60 -17.41 -14.11
N LYS A 129 -17.03 -18.37 -14.80
CA LYS A 129 -15.57 -18.43 -14.99
C LYS A 129 -15.08 -17.21 -15.73
N SER A 130 -14.36 -16.33 -15.05
CA SER A 130 -13.72 -15.19 -15.68
C SER A 130 -12.21 -15.39 -15.83
N SER A 131 -11.61 -14.61 -16.75
CA SER A 131 -10.18 -14.67 -17.05
C SER A 131 -9.36 -14.19 -15.87
N PHE A 132 -8.18 -14.78 -15.63
CA PHE A 132 -7.19 -14.48 -14.59
C PHE A 132 -6.92 -12.97 -14.32
N ALA A 133 -7.15 -12.13 -15.33
CA ALA A 133 -6.93 -10.67 -15.21
C ALA A 133 -8.21 -9.87 -14.93
N LYS A 134 -9.41 -10.47 -15.05
CA LYS A 134 -10.69 -9.76 -14.89
C LYS A 134 -11.28 -9.84 -13.47
N ASN A 135 -11.05 -10.93 -12.76
CA ASN A 135 -11.52 -11.17 -11.40
C ASN A 135 -10.37 -10.92 -10.42
N THR A 136 -10.02 -9.68 -10.18
CA THR A 136 -8.95 -9.32 -9.25
C THR A 136 -9.43 -8.21 -8.34
N ASP A 137 -9.23 -8.40 -7.05
CA ASP A 137 -9.66 -7.44 -6.04
C ASP A 137 -8.76 -6.20 -6.04
N TRP A 138 -9.41 -5.06 -5.93
CA TRP A 138 -8.73 -3.77 -5.76
C TRP A 138 -9.06 -3.22 -4.38
N TYR A 139 -8.05 -2.76 -3.69
CA TYR A 139 -8.25 -2.00 -2.47
C TYR A 139 -7.37 -0.77 -2.41
N SER A 140 -7.81 0.23 -1.68
CA SER A 140 -7.07 1.47 -1.47
C SER A 140 -6.65 1.62 -0.01
N THR A 141 -5.50 2.24 0.20
CA THR A 141 -5.03 2.60 1.53
C THR A 141 -4.63 4.06 1.56
N LEU A 142 -5.02 4.75 2.63
CA LEU A 142 -4.54 6.09 2.95
C LEU A 142 -3.69 5.98 4.21
N THR A 143 -2.40 6.34 4.10
CA THR A 143 -1.43 6.18 5.17
C THR A 143 -0.85 7.52 5.57
N PHE A 144 -0.92 7.84 6.85
CA PHE A 144 -0.17 8.95 7.45
C PHE A 144 1.09 8.39 8.11
N THR A 145 2.24 8.98 7.79
CA THR A 145 3.54 8.47 8.22
C THR A 145 4.33 9.54 8.97
N ILE A 146 4.90 9.15 10.09
CA ILE A 146 5.91 9.93 10.81
C ILE A 146 7.21 9.15 10.74
N THR A 147 8.24 9.76 10.16
CA THR A 147 9.54 9.11 9.98
C THR A 147 10.62 9.85 10.74
N TYR A 148 11.42 9.11 11.49
CA TYR A 148 12.58 9.63 12.18
C TYR A 148 13.89 9.08 11.57
N GLU A 149 14.78 9.97 11.18
CA GLU A 149 16.10 9.64 10.61
C GLU A 149 17.12 9.46 11.73
N PHE A 150 17.54 8.23 11.99
CA PHE A 150 18.53 7.91 13.04
C PHE A 150 19.96 8.27 12.65
N SER A 151 20.31 8.10 11.38
CA SER A 151 21.67 8.40 10.91
C SER A 151 21.89 9.88 10.66
N LYS A 152 23.07 10.39 11.04
CA LYS A 152 23.50 11.73 10.65
C LYS A 152 23.85 11.69 9.16
N ARG A 153 23.11 12.42 8.33
CA ARG A 153 23.54 12.66 6.95
C ARG A 153 24.79 13.51 6.98
N CYS A 154 25.81 13.09 6.25
CA CYS A 154 27.01 13.90 6.06
C CYS A 154 26.61 15.21 5.39
N GLU A 155 26.74 16.34 6.08
CA GLU A 155 26.42 17.67 5.54
C GLU A 155 27.45 18.10 4.48
N VAL A 156 28.63 17.55 4.54
CA VAL A 156 29.76 17.86 3.62
C VAL A 156 30.43 16.53 3.25
N CYS A 157 29.93 15.88 2.22
CA CYS A 157 30.65 14.78 1.59
C CYS A 157 31.66 15.42 0.61
N HIS A 158 32.93 15.52 1.00
CA HIS A 158 34.01 15.77 0.04
C HIS A 158 34.19 14.49 -0.79
N TYR A 159 33.80 14.54 -2.05
CA TYR A 159 34.37 13.62 -3.03
C TYR A 159 35.86 13.90 -3.07
N LYS A 160 36.68 13.00 -2.57
CA LYS A 160 38.09 12.94 -2.95
C LYS A 160 38.10 12.31 -4.35
N GLU A 161 38.50 13.09 -5.33
CA GLU A 161 38.93 12.61 -6.65
C GLU A 161 40.07 11.61 -6.50
#